data_69b35db409bfc02416d72a159ebf1039
#
_entry.id   69b35db409bfc02416d72a159ebf1039
#
_cell.length_a   1.000
_cell.length_b   1.000
_cell.length_c   1.000
_cell.angle_alpha   90.00
_cell.angle_beta   90.00
_cell.angle_gamma   90.00
#
_symmetry.space_group_name_H-M   'P 1'
#
loop_
_entity.id
_entity.type
_entity.pdbx_description
1 polymer ?
#
loop_
_entity_poly.entity_id
_entity_poly.type
_entity_poly.pdbx_seq_one_letter_code
_entity_poly.pdbx_strand_id
1 'polypeptide(L)'
;MPENYLQAAIEIAREAGQILRDEFSRPAKISYKGDEVDLVTQADKRSEAAIVARITKSFPDHAIAAEEGGGHESAATSGYRWHVDPLDGTTNFAHGYPCFCVSLALAQHDSLLAAVVYNPISEELFAAACGQGATLNGNKIHASKIPTLATSLLCTGFPIHKRTASPNLRYYGDFTMRSHGVRRDGSAALDLACVAAGRFEGFWEFGLKPWDTAAGVLLVEEAGGKVTDFSGQPYRLGGPVILATNGLIHDEMRSVAEKLAARPPLELQRTE
;
A
#
# COMPACT_ATOMS: atom_id res chain seq x y z
N MET A 1 -10.76 -21.26 6.80
CA MET A 1 -10.11 -21.60 5.54
C MET A 1 -9.86 -20.30 4.78
N PRO A 2 -8.71 -20.14 4.08
CA PRO A 2 -8.33 -18.84 3.48
C PRO A 2 -9.37 -18.24 2.52
N GLU A 3 -10.06 -19.08 1.74
CA GLU A 3 -11.12 -18.62 0.81
C GLU A 3 -12.26 -17.86 1.49
N ASN A 4 -12.63 -18.29 2.71
CA ASN A 4 -13.71 -17.64 3.46
C ASN A 4 -13.28 -16.25 3.97
N TYR A 5 -11.99 -16.07 4.30
CA TYR A 5 -11.45 -14.77 4.71
C TYR A 5 -11.30 -13.81 3.54
N LEU A 6 -10.84 -14.31 2.37
CA LEU A 6 -10.74 -13.50 1.17
C LEU A 6 -12.10 -12.99 0.70
N GLN A 7 -13.11 -13.86 0.68
CA GLN A 7 -14.47 -13.47 0.30
C GLN A 7 -15.03 -12.40 1.23
N ALA A 8 -14.84 -12.57 2.55
CA ALA A 8 -15.26 -11.57 3.53
C ALA A 8 -14.52 -10.23 3.32
N ALA A 9 -13.20 -10.25 3.08
CA ALA A 9 -12.41 -9.05 2.79
C ALA A 9 -12.92 -8.33 1.54
N ILE A 10 -13.25 -9.06 0.47
CA ILE A 10 -13.83 -8.51 -0.77
C ILE A 10 -15.16 -7.80 -0.52
N GLU A 11 -16.05 -8.43 0.23
CA GLU A 11 -17.35 -7.83 0.56
C GLU A 11 -17.19 -6.56 1.39
N ILE A 12 -16.32 -6.60 2.42
CA ILE A 12 -16.03 -5.46 3.28
C ILE A 12 -15.40 -4.32 2.47
N ALA A 13 -14.42 -4.62 1.62
CA ALA A 13 -13.77 -3.60 0.79
C ALA A 13 -14.74 -2.93 -0.19
N ARG A 14 -15.67 -3.67 -0.78
CA ARG A 14 -16.71 -3.11 -1.67
C ARG A 14 -17.69 -2.21 -0.92
N GLU A 15 -18.13 -2.62 0.28
CA GLU A 15 -19.00 -1.82 1.13
C GLU A 15 -18.33 -0.49 1.53
N ALA A 16 -17.08 -0.56 1.97
CA ALA A 16 -16.27 0.62 2.29
C ALA A 16 -16.02 1.50 1.06
N GLY A 17 -15.65 0.90 -0.07
CA GLY A 17 -15.45 1.61 -1.33
C GLY A 17 -16.69 2.33 -1.83
N GLN A 18 -17.90 1.79 -1.59
CA GLN A 18 -19.14 2.51 -1.92
C GLN A 18 -19.29 3.78 -1.08
N ILE A 19 -18.92 3.72 0.22
CA ILE A 19 -18.91 4.91 1.08
C ILE A 19 -17.94 5.97 0.52
N LEU A 20 -16.73 5.55 0.13
CA LEU A 20 -15.74 6.46 -0.46
C LEU A 20 -16.24 7.08 -1.76
N ARG A 21 -16.85 6.30 -2.65
CA ARG A 21 -17.43 6.79 -3.91
C ARG A 21 -18.51 7.85 -3.67
N ASP A 22 -19.42 7.58 -2.72
CA ASP A 22 -20.52 8.48 -2.38
C ASP A 22 -20.01 9.79 -1.78
N GLU A 23 -18.95 9.74 -0.96
CA GLU A 23 -18.34 10.92 -0.37
C GLU A 23 -17.46 11.69 -1.39
N PHE A 24 -16.77 11.01 -2.30
CA PHE A 24 -15.90 11.62 -3.31
C PHE A 24 -16.67 12.55 -4.26
N SER A 25 -17.95 12.27 -4.49
CA SER A 25 -18.84 13.13 -5.29
C SER A 25 -19.26 14.42 -4.57
N ARG A 26 -18.89 14.62 -3.31
CA ARG A 26 -19.27 15.75 -2.47
C ARG A 26 -18.05 16.59 -2.10
N PRO A 27 -18.21 17.88 -1.75
CA PRO A 27 -17.10 18.68 -1.23
C PRO A 27 -16.51 18.04 0.02
N ALA A 28 -15.20 17.75 0.00
CA ALA A 28 -14.51 17.11 1.10
C ALA A 28 -14.54 17.99 2.35
N LYS A 29 -14.99 17.45 3.48
CA LYS A 29 -14.80 18.06 4.81
C LYS A 29 -13.46 17.57 5.34
N ILE A 30 -12.43 18.39 5.17
CA ILE A 30 -11.06 18.10 5.55
C ILE A 30 -10.86 18.45 7.03
N SER A 31 -10.18 17.60 7.77
CA SER A 31 -9.61 17.83 9.09
C SER A 31 -8.12 17.46 9.08
N TYR A 32 -7.41 17.80 10.13
CA TYR A 32 -5.96 17.55 10.23
C TYR A 32 -5.66 16.74 11.50
N LYS A 33 -4.78 15.73 11.41
CA LYS A 33 -4.38 14.86 12.54
C LYS A 33 -3.31 15.49 13.45
N GLY A 34 -3.07 16.80 13.34
CA GLY A 34 -2.10 17.53 14.16
C GLY A 34 -1.15 18.43 13.37
N ASP A 35 -0.94 18.17 12.10
CA ASP A 35 -0.20 19.02 11.17
C ASP A 35 -1.04 19.22 9.90
N GLU A 36 -0.90 20.39 9.25
CA GLU A 36 -1.60 20.73 8.00
C GLU A 36 -1.31 19.79 6.81
N VAL A 37 -0.33 18.91 6.94
CA VAL A 37 0.00 17.91 5.91
C VAL A 37 -0.63 16.55 6.18
N ASP A 38 -1.09 16.28 7.40
CA ASP A 38 -1.68 15.01 7.81
C ASP A 38 -3.22 15.13 7.77
N LEU A 39 -3.76 14.86 6.59
CA LEU A 39 -5.18 15.03 6.29
C LEU A 39 -5.98 13.80 6.77
N VAL A 40 -7.17 14.09 7.30
CA VAL A 40 -8.22 13.08 7.50
C VAL A 40 -9.55 13.67 7.05
N THR A 41 -10.34 12.88 6.35
CA THR A 41 -11.66 13.28 5.89
C THR A 41 -12.78 12.59 6.66
N GLN A 42 -14.00 13.04 6.49
CA GLN A 42 -15.17 12.34 7.02
C GLN A 42 -15.32 10.95 6.36
N ALA A 43 -14.80 10.80 5.13
CA ALA A 43 -14.83 9.55 4.38
C ALA A 43 -13.96 8.47 5.05
N ASP A 44 -12.72 8.83 5.48
CA ASP A 44 -11.83 7.91 6.20
C ASP A 44 -12.54 7.31 7.42
N LYS A 45 -13.09 8.17 8.28
CA LYS A 45 -13.75 7.76 9.54
C LYS A 45 -15.00 6.90 9.30
N ARG A 46 -15.79 7.22 8.28
CA ARG A 46 -16.99 6.45 7.94
C ARG A 46 -16.65 5.11 7.32
N SER A 47 -15.66 5.09 6.45
CA SER A 47 -15.12 3.87 5.86
C SER A 47 -14.57 2.93 6.94
N GLU A 48 -13.71 3.46 7.84
CA GLU A 48 -13.15 2.68 8.93
C GLU A 48 -14.22 2.12 9.85
N ALA A 49 -15.18 2.94 10.28
CA ALA A 49 -16.26 2.49 11.15
C ALA A 49 -17.08 1.33 10.55
N ALA A 50 -17.36 1.38 9.24
CA ALA A 50 -18.05 0.30 8.53
C ALA A 50 -17.20 -0.97 8.48
N ILE A 51 -15.91 -0.86 8.12
CA ILE A 51 -14.97 -1.98 8.06
C ILE A 51 -14.84 -2.66 9.43
N VAL A 52 -14.57 -1.87 10.48
CA VAL A 52 -14.39 -2.37 11.85
C VAL A 52 -15.66 -3.07 12.35
N ALA A 53 -16.84 -2.48 12.12
CA ALA A 53 -18.10 -3.09 12.52
C ALA A 53 -18.35 -4.44 11.83
N ARG A 54 -18.04 -4.55 10.54
CA ARG A 54 -18.16 -5.79 9.76
C ARG A 54 -17.18 -6.86 10.22
N ILE A 55 -15.91 -6.50 10.44
CA ILE A 55 -14.90 -7.44 10.94
C ILE A 55 -15.29 -7.94 12.34
N THR A 56 -15.59 -7.04 13.26
CA THR A 56 -15.97 -7.40 14.64
C THR A 56 -17.18 -8.33 14.68
N LYS A 57 -18.17 -8.07 13.83
CA LYS A 57 -19.36 -8.94 13.73
C LYS A 57 -19.05 -10.32 13.19
N SER A 58 -18.19 -10.42 12.18
CA SER A 58 -17.90 -11.68 11.48
C SER A 58 -16.78 -12.48 12.15
N PHE A 59 -15.85 -11.78 12.81
CA PHE A 59 -14.63 -12.34 13.41
C PHE A 59 -14.34 -11.69 14.77
N PRO A 60 -15.18 -11.96 15.78
CA PRO A 60 -15.11 -11.26 17.08
C PRO A 60 -13.79 -11.48 17.84
N ASP A 61 -13.08 -12.58 17.52
CA ASP A 61 -11.81 -12.95 18.15
C ASP A 61 -10.57 -12.44 17.39
N HIS A 62 -10.75 -11.68 16.28
CA HIS A 62 -9.64 -11.12 15.52
C HIS A 62 -9.27 -9.73 16.04
N ALA A 63 -7.97 -9.44 16.11
CA ALA A 63 -7.47 -8.08 16.32
C ALA A 63 -7.61 -7.23 15.06
N ILE A 64 -7.73 -5.91 15.23
CA ILE A 64 -7.81 -4.94 14.12
C ILE A 64 -6.80 -3.83 14.38
N ALA A 65 -5.84 -3.67 13.46
CA ALA A 65 -4.94 -2.54 13.38
C ALA A 65 -5.42 -1.62 12.24
N ALA A 66 -6.04 -0.50 12.60
CA ALA A 66 -6.62 0.45 11.66
C ALA A 66 -5.97 1.83 11.78
N GLU A 67 -5.91 2.56 10.67
CA GLU A 67 -5.18 3.82 10.57
C GLU A 67 -5.79 4.92 11.42
N GLU A 68 -7.12 5.06 11.42
CA GLU A 68 -7.84 6.17 12.08
C GLU A 68 -8.10 5.93 13.57
N GLY A 69 -7.58 4.83 14.11
CA GLY A 69 -7.64 4.51 15.54
C GLY A 69 -8.91 3.80 15.99
N GLY A 70 -9.82 3.44 15.07
CA GLY A 70 -11.00 2.60 15.38
C GLY A 70 -10.66 1.12 15.60
N GLY A 71 -9.40 0.74 15.38
CA GLY A 71 -8.91 -0.59 15.63
C GLY A 71 -8.91 -0.96 17.12
N HIS A 72 -8.89 -2.24 17.42
CA HIS A 72 -8.74 -2.74 18.77
C HIS A 72 -7.78 -3.93 18.81
N GLU A 73 -6.91 -3.90 19.81
CA GLU A 73 -6.20 -5.07 20.25
C GLU A 73 -7.23 -5.92 21.00
N SER A 74 -7.82 -6.90 20.31
CA SER A 74 -8.69 -7.83 21.05
C SER A 74 -7.81 -8.61 22.02
N ALA A 75 -8.40 -9.11 23.11
CA ALA A 75 -7.80 -10.14 23.93
C ALA A 75 -7.62 -11.45 23.12
N ALA A 76 -7.42 -11.33 21.82
CA ALA A 76 -7.42 -12.37 20.82
C ALA A 76 -6.27 -13.34 21.05
N THR A 77 -6.59 -14.44 21.64
CA THR A 77 -5.73 -15.64 21.70
C THR A 77 -5.60 -16.32 20.34
N SER A 78 -6.37 -15.89 19.33
CA SER A 78 -6.45 -16.51 18.00
C SER A 78 -5.22 -16.25 17.12
N GLY A 79 -4.43 -15.19 17.40
CA GLY A 79 -3.29 -14.77 16.58
C GLY A 79 -3.67 -14.12 15.26
N TYR A 80 -4.96 -13.95 14.94
CA TYR A 80 -5.42 -13.28 13.73
C TYR A 80 -5.48 -11.77 13.92
N ARG A 81 -5.00 -11.02 12.88
CA ARG A 81 -4.99 -9.56 12.87
C ARG A 81 -5.35 -9.04 11.48
N TRP A 82 -6.31 -8.14 11.44
CA TRP A 82 -6.59 -7.33 10.26
C TRP A 82 -5.72 -6.08 10.25
N HIS A 83 -5.15 -5.76 9.10
CA HIS A 83 -4.53 -4.47 8.79
C HIS A 83 -5.49 -3.73 7.88
N VAL A 84 -5.91 -2.54 8.30
CA VAL A 84 -6.99 -1.78 7.68
C VAL A 84 -6.51 -0.37 7.38
N ASP A 85 -6.44 -0.03 6.10
CA ASP A 85 -6.40 1.35 5.63
C ASP A 85 -7.76 1.65 4.97
N PRO A 86 -8.59 2.48 5.61
CA PRO A 86 -9.92 2.77 5.10
C PRO A 86 -9.93 3.64 3.86
N LEU A 87 -8.85 4.42 3.62
CA LEU A 87 -8.66 5.33 2.49
C LEU A 87 -7.18 5.62 2.27
N ASP A 88 -6.44 4.69 1.65
CA ASP A 88 -5.08 4.98 1.17
C ASP A 88 -5.13 5.98 0.01
N GLY A 89 -4.44 7.10 0.19
CA GLY A 89 -4.48 8.23 -0.73
C GLY A 89 -5.41 9.36 -0.30
N THR A 90 -5.55 9.62 1.01
CA THR A 90 -6.38 10.68 1.60
C THR A 90 -6.13 12.06 0.98
N THR A 91 -4.86 12.40 0.69
CA THR A 91 -4.51 13.65 0.01
C THR A 91 -5.13 13.72 -1.39
N ASN A 92 -5.06 12.63 -2.16
CA ASN A 92 -5.67 12.55 -3.49
C ASN A 92 -7.18 12.73 -3.41
N PHE A 93 -7.80 12.01 -2.48
CA PHE A 93 -9.24 12.10 -2.23
C PHE A 93 -9.66 13.54 -1.92
N ALA A 94 -8.97 14.21 -0.99
CA ALA A 94 -9.26 15.57 -0.56
C ALA A 94 -9.15 16.59 -1.71
N HIS A 95 -8.26 16.33 -2.68
CA HIS A 95 -8.06 17.18 -3.86
C HIS A 95 -8.87 16.75 -5.09
N GLY A 96 -9.75 15.74 -4.97
CA GLY A 96 -10.56 15.25 -6.10
C GLY A 96 -9.77 14.48 -7.16
N TYR A 97 -8.56 13.97 -6.80
CA TYR A 97 -7.78 13.12 -7.69
C TYR A 97 -8.15 11.64 -7.48
N PRO A 98 -8.64 10.90 -8.52
CA PRO A 98 -9.27 9.59 -8.36
C PRO A 98 -8.27 8.43 -8.22
N CYS A 99 -7.19 8.64 -7.47
CA CYS A 99 -6.16 7.65 -7.18
C CYS A 99 -6.10 7.40 -5.67
N PHE A 100 -7.00 6.55 -5.18
CA PHE A 100 -7.13 6.13 -3.80
C PHE A 100 -7.84 4.78 -3.71
N CYS A 101 -7.71 4.10 -2.58
CA CYS A 101 -8.31 2.77 -2.41
C CYS A 101 -8.66 2.46 -0.94
N VAL A 102 -9.42 1.38 -0.76
CA VAL A 102 -9.51 0.63 0.51
C VAL A 102 -8.45 -0.46 0.47
N SER A 103 -7.66 -0.60 1.53
CA SER A 103 -6.64 -1.65 1.66
C SER A 103 -6.92 -2.50 2.90
N LEU A 104 -7.11 -3.80 2.71
CA LEU A 104 -7.42 -4.78 3.76
C LEU A 104 -6.48 -5.98 3.66
N ALA A 105 -5.87 -6.37 4.75
CA ALA A 105 -5.14 -7.62 4.84
C ALA A 105 -5.43 -8.35 6.15
N LEU A 106 -5.52 -9.68 6.08
CA LEU A 106 -5.57 -10.55 7.25
C LEU A 106 -4.25 -11.27 7.40
N ALA A 107 -3.66 -11.18 8.58
CA ALA A 107 -2.51 -11.96 8.99
C ALA A 107 -2.87 -12.94 10.11
N GLN A 108 -2.16 -14.05 10.19
CA GLN A 108 -2.09 -14.91 11.37
C GLN A 108 -0.64 -14.92 11.84
N HIS A 109 -0.38 -14.35 13.02
CA HIS A 109 0.97 -14.03 13.47
C HIS A 109 1.69 -13.16 12.41
N ASP A 110 2.83 -13.64 11.88
CA ASP A 110 3.61 -12.93 10.85
C ASP A 110 3.25 -13.35 9.41
N SER A 111 2.27 -14.24 9.22
CA SER A 111 1.92 -14.76 7.90
C SER A 111 0.67 -14.07 7.35
N LEU A 112 0.79 -13.43 6.19
CA LEU A 112 -0.35 -12.87 5.47
C LEU A 112 -1.20 -13.99 4.84
N LEU A 113 -2.52 -13.96 5.03
CA LEU A 113 -3.46 -14.99 4.59
C LEU A 113 -4.37 -14.55 3.46
N ALA A 114 -4.85 -13.30 3.53
CA ALA A 114 -5.75 -12.73 2.53
C ALA A 114 -5.50 -11.24 2.41
N ALA A 115 -5.67 -10.72 1.19
CA ALA A 115 -5.45 -9.31 0.87
C ALA A 115 -6.44 -8.82 -0.17
N VAL A 116 -6.89 -7.57 0.01
CA VAL A 116 -7.72 -6.85 -0.96
C VAL A 116 -7.27 -5.40 -1.02
N VAL A 117 -7.08 -4.90 -2.25
CA VAL A 117 -6.94 -3.47 -2.55
C VAL A 117 -8.05 -3.12 -3.55
N TYR A 118 -8.92 -2.17 -3.20
CA TYR A 118 -10.06 -1.79 -4.03
C TYR A 118 -10.10 -0.31 -4.31
N ASN A 119 -9.88 0.07 -5.58
CA ASN A 119 -10.15 1.42 -6.06
C ASN A 119 -11.62 1.53 -6.48
N PRO A 120 -12.46 2.29 -5.75
CA PRO A 120 -13.89 2.35 -6.05
C PRO A 120 -14.23 3.20 -7.27
N ILE A 121 -13.30 4.04 -7.75
CA ILE A 121 -13.55 4.90 -8.90
C ILE A 121 -13.29 4.17 -10.22
N SER A 122 -12.15 3.47 -10.33
CA SER A 122 -11.86 2.63 -11.49
C SER A 122 -12.55 1.26 -11.44
N GLU A 123 -13.18 0.91 -10.30
CA GLU A 123 -13.79 -0.40 -10.03
C GLU A 123 -12.78 -1.56 -10.13
N GLU A 124 -11.53 -1.29 -9.82
CA GLU A 124 -10.46 -2.28 -9.81
C GLU A 124 -10.32 -2.90 -8.43
N LEU A 125 -10.61 -4.19 -8.34
CA LEU A 125 -10.48 -4.98 -7.12
C LEU A 125 -9.35 -6.00 -7.31
N PHE A 126 -8.23 -5.73 -6.63
CA PHE A 126 -7.09 -6.64 -6.53
C PHE A 126 -7.29 -7.52 -5.30
N ALA A 127 -7.11 -8.82 -5.45
CA ALA A 127 -7.34 -9.77 -4.37
C ALA A 127 -6.33 -10.92 -4.44
N ALA A 128 -5.86 -11.37 -3.27
CA ALA A 128 -4.99 -12.54 -3.15
C ALA A 128 -5.30 -13.32 -1.86
N ALA A 129 -5.11 -14.63 -1.93
CA ALA A 129 -5.02 -15.50 -0.74
C ALA A 129 -3.72 -16.29 -0.82
N CYS A 130 -3.10 -16.52 0.32
CA CYS A 130 -1.81 -17.22 0.42
C CYS A 130 -1.85 -18.55 -0.33
N GLY A 131 -0.92 -18.75 -1.27
CA GLY A 131 -0.77 -19.95 -2.11
C GLY A 131 -1.82 -20.09 -3.23
N GLN A 132 -2.65 -19.07 -3.51
CA GLN A 132 -3.71 -19.18 -4.53
C GLN A 132 -3.50 -18.24 -5.73
N GLY A 133 -2.47 -17.40 -5.68
CA GLY A 133 -2.20 -16.38 -6.67
C GLY A 133 -3.01 -15.10 -6.46
N ALA A 134 -2.71 -14.08 -7.27
CA ALA A 134 -3.38 -12.79 -7.24
C ALA A 134 -4.35 -12.63 -8.42
N THR A 135 -5.38 -11.81 -8.22
CA THR A 135 -6.39 -11.53 -9.23
C THR A 135 -6.72 -10.04 -9.30
N LEU A 136 -7.11 -9.56 -10.48
CA LEU A 136 -7.77 -8.26 -10.71
C LEU A 136 -9.17 -8.53 -11.27
N ASN A 137 -10.19 -8.11 -10.54
CA ASN A 137 -11.60 -8.36 -10.89
C ASN A 137 -11.88 -9.84 -11.19
N GLY A 138 -11.26 -10.75 -10.41
CA GLY A 138 -11.40 -12.22 -10.55
C GLY A 138 -10.53 -12.85 -11.64
N ASN A 139 -9.84 -12.06 -12.48
CA ASN A 139 -8.91 -12.58 -13.47
C ASN A 139 -7.50 -12.67 -12.90
N LYS A 140 -6.81 -13.80 -13.12
CA LYS A 140 -5.43 -13.96 -12.65
C LYS A 140 -4.50 -12.89 -13.21
N ILE A 141 -3.66 -12.35 -12.35
CA ILE A 141 -2.60 -11.40 -12.70
C ILE A 141 -1.24 -11.94 -12.35
N HIS A 142 -0.21 -11.39 -12.98
CA HIS A 142 1.19 -11.70 -12.75
C HIS A 142 2.03 -10.45 -12.83
N ALA A 143 3.10 -10.41 -12.05
CA ALA A 143 4.12 -9.37 -12.17
C ALA A 143 4.72 -9.33 -13.59
N SER A 144 5.19 -8.17 -14.01
CA SER A 144 5.76 -7.92 -15.34
C SER A 144 6.94 -8.83 -15.67
N LYS A 145 7.16 -9.07 -16.97
CA LYS A 145 8.31 -9.83 -17.49
C LYS A 145 9.42 -8.93 -18.03
N ILE A 146 9.39 -7.63 -17.80
CA ILE A 146 10.43 -6.69 -18.22
C ILE A 146 11.71 -6.96 -17.39
N PRO A 147 12.85 -7.28 -18.05
CA PRO A 147 13.99 -7.87 -17.35
C PRO A 147 15.07 -6.86 -16.93
N THR A 148 14.94 -5.57 -17.28
CA THR A 148 15.98 -4.56 -17.00
C THR A 148 15.40 -3.29 -16.42
N LEU A 149 16.13 -2.65 -15.52
CA LEU A 149 15.76 -1.37 -14.93
C LEU A 149 15.59 -0.28 -16.00
N ALA A 150 16.45 -0.28 -17.01
CA ALA A 150 16.44 0.73 -18.08
C ALA A 150 15.13 0.77 -18.88
N THR A 151 14.42 -0.34 -18.98
CA THR A 151 13.14 -0.44 -19.72
C THR A 151 11.94 -0.51 -18.79
N SER A 152 12.13 -0.29 -17.49
CA SER A 152 11.10 -0.40 -16.46
C SER A 152 10.37 0.91 -16.24
N LEU A 153 9.10 0.81 -15.87
CA LEU A 153 8.33 1.89 -15.26
C LEU A 153 8.21 1.64 -13.76
N LEU A 154 8.61 2.60 -12.95
CA LEU A 154 8.65 2.46 -11.49
C LEU A 154 7.62 3.37 -10.83
N CYS A 155 7.34 3.11 -9.56
CA CYS A 155 6.54 3.99 -8.71
C CYS A 155 7.14 4.13 -7.30
N THR A 156 6.75 5.19 -6.60
CA THR A 156 7.21 5.50 -5.25
C THR A 156 6.28 6.51 -4.58
N GLY A 157 6.39 6.60 -3.26
CA GLY A 157 5.79 7.67 -2.47
C GLY A 157 6.80 8.43 -1.62
N PHE A 158 6.31 9.38 -0.87
CA PHE A 158 7.11 10.20 0.04
C PHE A 158 6.45 10.24 1.41
N PRO A 159 7.21 10.08 2.50
CA PRO A 159 6.68 10.21 3.85
C PRO A 159 5.93 11.54 4.04
N ILE A 160 4.86 11.52 4.83
CA ILE A 160 4.03 12.69 5.10
C ILE A 160 4.88 13.85 5.64
N HIS A 161 5.78 13.58 6.59
CA HIS A 161 6.64 14.58 7.25
C HIS A 161 7.92 14.92 6.42
N LYS A 162 7.74 15.20 5.13
CA LYS A 162 8.85 15.48 4.19
C LYS A 162 9.30 16.93 4.10
N ARG A 163 8.70 17.86 4.85
CA ARG A 163 8.91 19.31 4.72
C ARG A 163 10.34 19.77 4.97
N THR A 164 11.10 19.04 5.78
CA THR A 164 12.48 19.40 6.13
C THR A 164 13.51 18.54 5.43
N ALA A 165 13.24 17.25 5.26
CA ALA A 165 14.12 16.32 4.56
C ALA A 165 13.32 15.09 4.12
N SER A 166 13.65 14.55 2.96
CA SER A 166 13.15 13.24 2.53
C SER A 166 14.31 12.39 2.04
N PRO A 167 14.52 11.21 2.63
CA PRO A 167 15.55 10.29 2.13
C PRO A 167 15.25 9.87 0.69
N ASN A 168 13.98 9.89 0.28
CA ASN A 168 13.54 9.41 -1.02
C ASN A 168 13.95 10.29 -2.20
N LEU A 169 14.23 11.57 -2.03
CA LEU A 169 14.56 12.48 -3.14
C LEU A 169 15.75 11.99 -3.97
N ARG A 170 16.79 11.46 -3.33
CA ARG A 170 17.97 10.92 -4.04
C ARG A 170 17.64 9.66 -4.84
N TYR A 171 16.81 8.80 -4.29
CA TYR A 171 16.39 7.56 -4.96
C TYR A 171 15.46 7.88 -6.12
N TYR A 172 14.52 8.79 -5.92
CA TYR A 172 13.61 9.27 -6.97
C TYR A 172 14.39 9.83 -8.16
N GLY A 173 15.37 10.71 -7.92
CA GLY A 173 16.19 11.30 -8.98
C GLY A 173 17.04 10.26 -9.72
N ASP A 174 17.73 9.39 -8.98
CA ASP A 174 18.63 8.39 -9.59
C ASP A 174 17.83 7.34 -10.38
N PHE A 175 16.74 6.79 -9.82
CA PHE A 175 15.89 5.82 -10.52
C PHE A 175 15.16 6.43 -11.74
N THR A 176 14.77 7.71 -11.67
CA THR A 176 14.19 8.40 -12.84
C THR A 176 15.16 8.43 -14.02
N MET A 177 16.44 8.64 -13.77
CA MET A 177 17.47 8.68 -14.82
C MET A 177 17.87 7.30 -15.36
N ARG A 178 17.49 6.22 -14.66
CA ARG A 178 17.86 4.84 -15.03
C ARG A 178 16.72 4.03 -15.63
N SER A 179 15.50 4.52 -15.59
CA SER A 179 14.30 3.82 -16.03
C SER A 179 13.50 4.61 -17.06
N HIS A 180 12.43 4.09 -17.58
CA HIS A 180 11.49 4.86 -18.41
C HIS A 180 10.81 6.01 -17.62
N GLY A 181 10.91 5.99 -16.30
CA GLY A 181 10.42 7.02 -15.41
C GLY A 181 9.85 6.47 -14.13
N VAL A 182 9.55 7.38 -13.20
CA VAL A 182 8.97 7.06 -11.89
C VAL A 182 7.63 7.76 -11.75
N ARG A 183 6.62 7.04 -11.32
CA ARG A 183 5.31 7.58 -10.95
C ARG A 183 5.28 7.88 -9.46
N ARG A 184 4.53 8.90 -9.09
CA ARG A 184 4.26 9.28 -7.70
C ARG A 184 2.76 9.51 -7.60
N ASP A 185 2.01 8.42 -7.58
CA ASP A 185 0.56 8.49 -7.68
C ASP A 185 -0.11 8.79 -6.33
N GLY A 186 0.56 8.49 -5.19
CA GLY A 186 0.16 8.93 -3.86
C GLY A 186 -0.81 7.98 -3.14
N SER A 187 -0.79 6.70 -3.52
CA SER A 187 -1.47 5.59 -2.85
C SER A 187 -0.53 4.38 -2.88
N ALA A 188 0.09 4.07 -1.74
CA ALA A 188 1.09 3.00 -1.65
C ALA A 188 0.49 1.62 -1.92
N ALA A 189 -0.73 1.37 -1.47
CA ALA A 189 -1.42 0.11 -1.72
C ALA A 189 -1.76 -0.07 -3.20
N LEU A 190 -2.18 0.99 -3.93
CA LEU A 190 -2.39 0.92 -5.38
C LEU A 190 -1.07 0.75 -6.15
N ASP A 191 -0.01 1.43 -5.73
CA ASP A 191 1.32 1.27 -6.33
C ASP A 191 1.78 -0.18 -6.27
N LEU A 192 1.66 -0.83 -5.10
CA LEU A 192 1.97 -2.25 -4.90
C LEU A 192 1.04 -3.16 -5.72
N ALA A 193 -0.26 -2.86 -5.77
CA ALA A 193 -1.23 -3.60 -6.58
C ALA A 193 -0.92 -3.50 -8.08
N CYS A 194 -0.44 -2.34 -8.54
CA CYS A 194 0.02 -2.14 -9.91
C CYS A 194 1.30 -2.93 -10.22
N VAL A 195 2.22 -3.09 -9.25
CA VAL A 195 3.38 -4.00 -9.41
C VAL A 195 2.89 -5.44 -9.55
N ALA A 196 1.95 -5.89 -8.72
CA ALA A 196 1.36 -7.22 -8.81
C ALA A 196 0.67 -7.47 -10.17
N ALA A 197 0.03 -6.44 -10.74
CA ALA A 197 -0.63 -6.52 -12.05
C ALA A 197 0.32 -6.34 -13.26
N GLY A 198 1.63 -6.17 -13.02
CA GLY A 198 2.62 -5.99 -14.08
C GLY A 198 2.53 -4.65 -14.81
N ARG A 199 1.93 -3.63 -14.19
CA ARG A 199 1.87 -2.26 -14.71
C ARG A 199 3.11 -1.45 -14.37
N PHE A 200 3.73 -1.76 -13.23
CA PHE A 200 5.02 -1.25 -12.79
C PHE A 200 5.95 -2.42 -12.51
N GLU A 201 7.24 -2.23 -12.75
CA GLU A 201 8.27 -3.24 -12.49
C GLU A 201 8.84 -3.13 -11.09
N GLY A 202 8.71 -1.98 -10.44
CA GLY A 202 9.24 -1.78 -9.10
C GLY A 202 8.59 -0.61 -8.35
N PHE A 203 8.49 -0.80 -7.05
CA PHE A 203 8.03 0.18 -6.06
C PHE A 203 9.00 0.22 -4.89
N TRP A 204 9.26 1.40 -4.37
CA TRP A 204 9.94 1.57 -3.09
C TRP A 204 9.36 2.76 -2.34
N GLU A 205 9.32 2.68 -1.01
CA GLU A 205 8.93 3.80 -0.17
C GLU A 205 9.49 3.66 1.24
N PHE A 206 9.60 4.78 1.96
CA PHE A 206 10.13 4.86 3.32
C PHE A 206 9.02 5.15 4.31
N GLY A 207 9.09 4.51 5.50
CA GLY A 207 8.31 4.88 6.66
C GLY A 207 6.81 4.55 6.59
N LEU A 208 6.42 3.64 5.71
CA LEU A 208 5.06 3.14 5.60
C LEU A 208 4.64 2.34 6.84
N LYS A 209 3.35 2.39 7.14
CA LYS A 209 2.74 1.62 8.22
C LYS A 209 2.31 0.23 7.76
N PRO A 210 2.02 -0.69 8.69
CA PRO A 210 1.56 -2.02 8.32
C PRO A 210 0.32 -2.05 7.42
N TRP A 211 -0.64 -1.15 7.63
CA TRP A 211 -1.88 -1.10 6.84
C TRP A 211 -1.67 -0.59 5.41
N ASP A 212 -0.67 0.26 5.15
CA ASP A 212 -0.32 0.75 3.81
C ASP A 212 0.24 -0.39 2.94
N THR A 213 0.89 -1.38 3.55
CA THR A 213 1.72 -2.35 2.82
C THR A 213 1.23 -3.79 2.88
N ALA A 214 0.53 -4.20 3.94
CA ALA A 214 0.20 -5.61 4.17
C ALA A 214 -0.54 -6.25 2.99
N ALA A 215 -1.55 -5.57 2.44
CA ALA A 215 -2.30 -6.10 1.30
C ALA A 215 -1.43 -6.15 0.04
N GLY A 216 -0.69 -5.08 -0.24
CA GLY A 216 0.19 -5.00 -1.40
C GLY A 216 1.32 -6.02 -1.39
N VAL A 217 1.90 -6.32 -0.22
CA VAL A 217 2.94 -7.36 -0.07
C VAL A 217 2.41 -8.71 -0.53
N LEU A 218 1.27 -9.15 -0.01
CA LEU A 218 0.70 -10.44 -0.40
C LEU A 218 0.33 -10.46 -1.90
N LEU A 219 -0.23 -9.38 -2.44
CA LEU A 219 -0.56 -9.27 -3.86
C LEU A 219 0.68 -9.45 -4.74
N VAL A 220 1.79 -8.76 -4.42
CA VAL A 220 3.04 -8.84 -5.18
C VAL A 220 3.64 -10.25 -5.12
N GLU A 221 3.70 -10.86 -3.93
CA GLU A 221 4.24 -12.20 -3.74
C GLU A 221 3.40 -13.26 -4.48
N GLU A 222 2.08 -13.21 -4.37
CA GLU A 222 1.15 -14.13 -5.03
C GLU A 222 1.10 -13.93 -6.56
N ALA A 223 1.49 -12.75 -7.07
CA ALA A 223 1.67 -12.48 -8.49
C ALA A 223 3.04 -12.94 -9.04
N GLY A 224 3.91 -13.50 -8.19
CA GLY A 224 5.26 -13.95 -8.54
C GLY A 224 6.32 -12.85 -8.52
N GLY A 225 6.05 -11.73 -7.91
CA GLY A 225 7.02 -10.67 -7.62
C GLY A 225 7.88 -10.97 -6.38
N LYS A 226 8.69 -10.01 -5.98
CA LYS A 226 9.60 -10.11 -4.83
C LYS A 226 9.52 -8.88 -3.96
N VAL A 227 9.44 -9.06 -2.63
CA VAL A 227 9.37 -7.98 -1.65
C VAL A 227 10.45 -8.15 -0.59
N THR A 228 11.29 -7.12 -0.39
CA THR A 228 12.34 -7.07 0.63
C THR A 228 12.50 -5.65 1.17
N ASP A 229 13.43 -5.46 2.10
CA ASP A 229 14.06 -4.16 2.34
C ASP A 229 15.22 -3.92 1.34
N PHE A 230 15.90 -2.78 1.42
CA PHE A 230 17.05 -2.48 0.56
C PHE A 230 18.28 -3.36 0.86
N SER A 231 18.36 -3.98 2.04
CA SER A 231 19.42 -4.95 2.36
C SER A 231 19.17 -6.34 1.78
N GLY A 232 17.97 -6.57 1.23
CA GLY A 232 17.54 -7.84 0.66
C GLY A 232 16.98 -8.82 1.69
N GLN A 233 16.77 -8.36 2.94
CA GLN A 233 16.05 -9.16 3.92
C GLN A 233 14.55 -9.12 3.65
N PRO A 234 13.80 -10.18 3.99
CA PRO A 234 12.35 -10.16 3.89
C PRO A 234 11.77 -8.90 4.55
N TYR A 235 10.87 -8.22 3.84
CA TYR A 235 10.26 -7.02 4.38
C TYR A 235 9.40 -7.36 5.61
N ARG A 236 9.58 -6.59 6.68
CA ARG A 236 8.72 -6.65 7.86
C ARG A 236 7.73 -5.51 7.80
N LEU A 237 6.45 -5.78 8.03
CA LEU A 237 5.41 -4.76 8.06
C LEU A 237 5.76 -3.63 9.03
N GLY A 238 5.72 -2.38 8.56
CA GLY A 238 6.18 -1.21 9.33
C GLY A 238 7.69 -1.03 9.38
N GLY A 239 8.45 -1.78 8.61
CA GLY A 239 9.90 -1.61 8.45
C GLY A 239 10.25 -0.26 7.81
N PRO A 240 11.52 0.18 7.92
CA PRO A 240 11.94 1.53 7.53
C PRO A 240 11.84 1.80 6.02
N VAL A 241 11.94 0.77 5.20
CA VAL A 241 11.85 0.87 3.73
C VAL A 241 11.36 -0.44 3.15
N ILE A 242 10.48 -0.33 2.16
CA ILE A 242 10.03 -1.46 1.33
C ILE A 242 10.62 -1.33 -0.07
N LEU A 243 10.95 -2.47 -0.68
CA LEU A 243 11.27 -2.64 -2.10
C LEU A 243 10.45 -3.81 -2.63
N ALA A 244 9.50 -3.53 -3.50
CA ALA A 244 8.70 -4.53 -4.19
C ALA A 244 8.97 -4.46 -5.70
N THR A 245 9.14 -5.60 -6.36
CA THR A 245 9.45 -5.63 -7.81
C THR A 245 8.82 -6.84 -8.48
N ASN A 246 8.93 -6.89 -9.81
CA ASN A 246 8.58 -8.07 -10.61
C ASN A 246 9.54 -9.27 -10.40
N GLY A 247 10.52 -9.16 -9.49
CA GLY A 247 11.55 -10.17 -9.23
C GLY A 247 12.76 -10.11 -10.19
N LEU A 248 12.56 -9.68 -11.43
CA LEU A 248 13.63 -9.68 -12.46
C LEU A 248 14.62 -8.53 -12.28
N ILE A 249 14.13 -7.35 -11.91
CA ILE A 249 14.96 -6.15 -11.70
C ILE A 249 15.35 -5.95 -10.23
N HIS A 250 14.97 -6.87 -9.34
CA HIS A 250 15.11 -6.70 -7.89
C HIS A 250 16.55 -6.45 -7.44
N ASP A 251 17.47 -7.29 -7.88
CA ASP A 251 18.87 -7.18 -7.48
C ASP A 251 19.56 -5.96 -8.11
N GLU A 252 19.14 -5.54 -9.31
CA GLU A 252 19.61 -4.32 -9.94
C GLU A 252 19.16 -3.08 -9.14
N MET A 253 17.88 -3.01 -8.74
CA MET A 253 17.36 -1.92 -7.90
C MET A 253 18.05 -1.89 -6.53
N ARG A 254 18.25 -3.04 -5.88
CA ARG A 254 18.99 -3.15 -4.62
C ARG A 254 20.41 -2.61 -4.74
N SER A 255 21.15 -3.04 -5.77
CA SER A 255 22.53 -2.57 -6.01
C SER A 255 22.60 -1.03 -6.19
N VAL A 256 21.62 -0.44 -6.87
CA VAL A 256 21.52 1.02 -6.99
C VAL A 256 21.22 1.64 -5.62
N ALA A 257 20.27 1.09 -4.87
CA ALA A 257 19.87 1.61 -3.56
C ALA A 257 21.02 1.56 -2.54
N GLU A 258 21.79 0.49 -2.49
CA GLU A 258 22.98 0.35 -1.63
C GLU A 258 24.04 1.43 -1.94
N LYS A 259 24.33 1.68 -3.22
CA LYS A 259 25.26 2.72 -3.65
C LYS A 259 24.79 4.13 -3.26
N LEU A 260 23.47 4.35 -3.30
CA LEU A 260 22.89 5.63 -2.91
C LEU A 260 22.90 5.83 -1.39
N ALA A 261 22.66 4.76 -0.61
CA ALA A 261 22.73 4.81 0.84
C ALA A 261 24.12 5.20 1.37
N ALA A 262 25.18 4.79 0.66
CA ALA A 262 26.56 5.12 1.01
C ALA A 262 26.97 6.59 0.70
N ARG A 263 26.16 7.35 -0.04
CA ARG A 263 26.43 8.76 -0.35
C ARG A 263 25.96 9.68 0.78
N PRO A 264 26.61 10.85 0.99
CA PRO A 264 26.11 11.82 1.95
C PRO A 264 24.70 12.30 1.59
N PRO A 265 23.88 12.75 2.56
CA PRO A 265 22.56 13.30 2.31
C PRO A 265 22.59 14.42 1.27
N LEU A 266 21.54 14.52 0.44
CA LEU A 266 21.35 15.68 -0.41
C LEU A 266 20.98 16.87 0.49
N GLU A 267 21.88 17.84 0.62
CA GLU A 267 21.56 19.13 1.22
C GLU A 267 20.80 19.96 0.18
N LEU A 268 19.51 20.17 0.42
CA LEU A 268 18.75 21.17 -0.32
C LEU A 268 19.24 22.54 0.16
N GLN A 269 20.02 23.24 -0.66
CA GLN A 269 20.30 24.66 -0.42
C GLN A 269 18.97 25.41 -0.47
N ARG A 270 18.49 25.86 0.69
CA ARG A 270 17.42 26.85 0.74
C ARG A 270 18.05 28.17 0.25
N THR A 271 17.76 28.55 -0.99
CA THR A 271 17.89 29.97 -1.36
C THR A 271 16.85 30.74 -0.57
N GLU A 272 17.30 31.68 0.27
CA GLU A 272 16.48 32.63 1.01
C GLU A 272 15.57 33.44 0.10
#